data_d89fce7256c84f16a0c3112e2640a08a
#
_entry.id   d89fce7256c84f16a0c3112e2640a08a
#
_cell.length_a   1.000
_cell.length_b   1.000
_cell.length_c   1.000
_cell.angle_alpha   90.00
_cell.angle_beta   90.00
_cell.angle_gamma   90.00
#
_symmetry.space_group_name_H-M   'P 1'
#
loop_
_entity.id
_entity.type
_entity.pdbx_description
1 polymer ?
#
loop_
_entity_poly.entity_id
_entity_poly.type
_entity_poly.pdbx_seq_one_letter_code
_entity_poly.pdbx_strand_id
1 'polypeptide(L)'
;MNIKDYEIFKFADNSYTDYENNGKKYLLNKEVYLDVVLTDYCNSNCNFCIADLIHNKLNCNLEIFKEKIKFAVDNLHVKEVLLLGGEPTMSKNLLEIIQYLNTLNLDKIVMTSNGIRLAQNKEYRELILSSGITNLNISFMNLNPSKQNKTTNSKYILQLEDITNIYDTCVKYGVKMRINNNIFLNNNDRLEDIIEFYEVVFPHCDSIKFSPLLETDSFSVVDYKTEWAKTNRLSDNKVYKLFTSLQEYYTIKYKLSVIENDLQFGFVKNTMIPLNVPIILNWNFGNFTGMMNKAKEGKINTLKLLPNNELSLSWNRELSEYFIKTN
;
A
#
# COMPACT_ATOMS: atom_id res chain seq x y z
N MET A 1 10.89 -19.60 -14.87
CA MET A 1 9.73 -18.97 -14.24
C MET A 1 9.68 -17.54 -14.73
N ASN A 2 8.60 -17.16 -15.39
CA ASN A 2 8.51 -15.83 -16.01
C ASN A 2 7.90 -14.87 -14.97
N ILE A 3 8.42 -13.66 -14.82
CA ILE A 3 7.92 -12.66 -13.87
C ILE A 3 6.46 -12.27 -14.17
N LYS A 4 6.01 -12.47 -15.41
CA LYS A 4 4.62 -12.28 -15.81
C LYS A 4 3.64 -13.25 -15.13
N ASP A 5 4.15 -14.37 -14.60
CA ASP A 5 3.35 -15.36 -13.86
C ASP A 5 3.01 -14.86 -12.44
N TYR A 6 3.72 -13.84 -11.96
CA TYR A 6 3.37 -13.11 -10.75
C TYR A 6 2.57 -11.87 -11.15
N GLU A 7 1.26 -12.01 -11.34
CA GLU A 7 0.31 -10.94 -11.73
C GLU A 7 0.28 -9.70 -10.80
N ILE A 8 1.15 -9.69 -9.78
CA ILE A 8 1.32 -8.59 -8.82
C ILE A 8 1.91 -7.34 -9.51
N PHE A 9 2.43 -7.47 -10.73
CA PHE A 9 3.16 -6.40 -11.41
C PHE A 9 2.69 -6.24 -12.86
N LYS A 10 1.60 -5.53 -13.04
CA LYS A 10 1.42 -4.82 -14.30
C LYS A 10 2.35 -3.62 -14.30
N PHE A 11 3.23 -3.57 -15.30
CA PHE A 11 4.01 -2.36 -15.58
C PHE A 11 2.99 -1.27 -15.93
N ALA A 12 3.09 -0.15 -15.26
CA ALA A 12 2.26 0.99 -15.56
C ALA A 12 2.51 1.41 -17.01
N ASP A 13 1.47 1.38 -17.82
CA ASP A 13 1.53 1.94 -19.17
C ASP A 13 1.69 3.46 -19.04
N ASN A 14 2.81 4.01 -19.56
CA ASN A 14 3.05 5.46 -19.59
C ASN A 14 2.23 6.18 -20.67
N SER A 15 1.20 5.54 -21.22
CA SER A 15 0.31 6.17 -22.18
C SER A 15 -0.82 6.94 -21.49
N TYR A 16 -1.06 8.14 -22.01
CA TYR A 16 -2.05 9.08 -21.49
C TYR A 16 -3.06 9.44 -22.57
N THR A 17 -4.27 9.78 -22.13
CA THR A 17 -5.32 10.38 -22.96
C THR A 17 -5.72 11.73 -22.39
N ASP A 18 -6.11 12.65 -23.28
CA ASP A 18 -6.63 13.95 -22.84
C ASP A 18 -7.97 13.75 -22.10
N TYR A 19 -8.11 14.41 -20.97
CA TYR A 19 -9.31 14.44 -20.19
C TYR A 19 -9.61 15.87 -19.71
N GLU A 20 -10.84 16.31 -19.83
CA GLU A 20 -11.25 17.64 -19.37
C GLU A 20 -12.30 17.52 -18.26
N ASN A 21 -12.08 18.26 -17.17
CA ASN A 21 -13.01 18.35 -16.06
C ASN A 21 -13.09 19.78 -15.53
N ASN A 22 -14.29 20.35 -15.51
CA ASN A 22 -14.57 21.72 -15.05
C ASN A 22 -13.70 22.77 -15.76
N GLY A 23 -13.47 22.63 -17.06
CA GLY A 23 -12.65 23.55 -17.87
C GLY A 23 -11.15 23.40 -17.68
N LYS A 24 -10.68 22.44 -16.88
CA LYS A 24 -9.28 22.12 -16.68
C LYS A 24 -8.90 20.86 -17.45
N LYS A 25 -7.79 20.90 -18.17
CA LYS A 25 -7.26 19.79 -18.95
C LYS A 25 -6.31 18.94 -18.10
N TYR A 26 -6.41 17.63 -18.26
CA TYR A 26 -5.59 16.61 -17.60
C TYR A 26 -5.09 15.60 -18.62
N LEU A 27 -4.03 14.90 -18.24
CA LEU A 27 -3.53 13.73 -18.94
C LEU A 27 -3.88 12.49 -18.10
N LEU A 28 -4.90 11.76 -18.51
CA LEU A 28 -5.39 10.58 -17.82
C LEU A 28 -4.63 9.35 -18.29
N ASN A 29 -4.02 8.63 -17.34
CA ASN A 29 -3.37 7.36 -17.65
C ASN A 29 -4.40 6.32 -18.09
N LYS A 30 -4.02 5.40 -18.96
CA LYS A 30 -4.90 4.31 -19.41
C LYS A 30 -5.25 3.32 -18.30
N GLU A 31 -4.43 3.25 -17.25
CA GLU A 31 -4.67 2.44 -16.07
C GLU A 31 -4.51 3.32 -14.83
N VAL A 32 -5.63 3.81 -14.29
CA VAL A 32 -5.65 4.62 -13.08
C VAL A 32 -5.91 3.73 -11.88
N TYR A 33 -5.18 3.98 -10.79
CA TYR A 33 -5.39 3.33 -9.50
C TYR A 33 -6.28 4.20 -8.62
N LEU A 34 -7.21 3.59 -7.90
CA LEU A 34 -8.06 4.28 -6.94
C LEU A 34 -7.77 3.77 -5.53
N ASP A 35 -7.22 4.64 -4.69
CA ASP A 35 -7.09 4.41 -3.26
C ASP A 35 -8.39 4.83 -2.57
N VAL A 36 -9.07 3.90 -1.91
CA VAL A 36 -10.33 4.13 -1.21
C VAL A 36 -10.12 4.04 0.28
N VAL A 37 -10.18 5.20 0.95
CA VAL A 37 -10.01 5.31 2.40
C VAL A 37 -11.37 5.18 3.08
N LEU A 38 -11.66 4.00 3.61
CA LEU A 38 -12.98 3.66 4.15
C LEU A 38 -13.28 4.32 5.49
N THR A 39 -12.25 4.56 6.29
CA THR A 39 -12.39 5.06 7.67
C THR A 39 -11.09 5.66 8.17
N ASP A 40 -11.19 6.64 9.06
CA ASP A 40 -10.05 7.17 9.82
C ASP A 40 -9.76 6.36 11.10
N TYR A 41 -10.63 5.42 11.48
CA TYR A 41 -10.41 4.60 12.67
C TYR A 41 -9.34 3.54 12.45
N CYS A 42 -8.49 3.35 13.46
CA CYS A 42 -7.47 2.32 13.49
C CYS A 42 -7.37 1.70 14.88
N ASN A 43 -7.12 0.39 14.95
CA ASN A 43 -6.84 -0.35 16.18
C ASN A 43 -5.34 -0.42 16.51
N SER A 44 -4.51 0.31 15.76
CA SER A 44 -3.07 0.52 16.00
C SER A 44 -2.76 2.02 16.08
N ASN A 45 -1.61 2.35 16.68
CA ASN A 45 -1.10 3.72 16.69
C ASN A 45 0.39 3.74 16.28
N CYS A 46 0.65 3.25 15.04
CA CYS A 46 2.01 3.12 14.52
C CYS A 46 2.76 4.44 14.53
N ASN A 47 4.00 4.42 15.04
CA ASN A 47 4.84 5.61 15.12
C ASN A 47 5.20 6.18 13.74
N PHE A 48 5.29 5.32 12.73
CA PHE A 48 5.61 5.70 11.35
C PHE A 48 4.38 6.08 10.51
N CYS A 49 3.19 6.05 11.08
CA CYS A 49 1.96 6.37 10.36
C CYS A 49 1.87 7.88 10.10
N ILE A 50 2.08 8.26 8.86
CA ILE A 50 2.01 9.66 8.39
C ILE A 50 0.65 10.02 7.81
N ALA A 51 -0.33 9.09 7.87
CA ALA A 51 -1.68 9.37 7.43
C ALA A 51 -2.34 10.34 8.42
N ASP A 52 -2.62 11.54 7.95
CA ASP A 52 -3.35 12.60 8.70
C ASP A 52 -4.82 12.22 8.99
N LEU A 53 -5.16 10.98 8.68
CA LEU A 53 -6.50 10.41 8.75
C LEU A 53 -6.99 10.18 10.18
N ILE A 54 -6.08 10.10 11.15
CA ILE A 54 -6.40 9.67 12.52
C ILE A 54 -7.17 10.74 13.32
N HIS A 55 -7.07 11.99 12.89
CA HIS A 55 -7.59 13.11 13.69
C HIS A 55 -9.08 13.38 13.53
N ASN A 56 -9.71 12.97 12.44
CA ASN A 56 -11.11 13.31 12.13
C ASN A 56 -12.13 12.23 12.49
N LYS A 57 -11.70 10.99 12.73
CA LYS A 57 -12.56 9.83 13.06
C LYS A 57 -13.78 9.69 12.17
N LEU A 58 -13.59 9.90 10.86
CA LEU A 58 -14.64 9.79 9.88
C LEU A 58 -14.78 8.35 9.39
N ASN A 59 -15.99 8.00 9.00
CA ASN A 59 -16.31 6.82 8.20
C ASN A 59 -16.92 7.29 6.89
N CYS A 60 -16.68 6.52 5.83
CA CYS A 60 -17.28 6.81 4.53
C CYS A 60 -18.82 6.76 4.58
N ASN A 61 -19.46 7.62 3.78
CA ASN A 61 -20.85 7.44 3.41
C ASN A 61 -20.91 6.44 2.25
N LEU A 62 -21.56 5.31 2.49
CA LEU A 62 -21.57 4.17 1.59
C LEU A 62 -22.10 4.51 0.19
N GLU A 63 -23.25 5.22 0.13
CA GLU A 63 -23.89 5.52 -1.16
C GLU A 63 -23.07 6.52 -1.98
N ILE A 64 -22.52 7.55 -1.33
CA ILE A 64 -21.64 8.50 -1.99
C ILE A 64 -20.35 7.79 -2.48
N PHE A 65 -19.82 6.85 -1.69
CA PHE A 65 -18.65 6.07 -2.09
C PHE A 65 -18.94 5.21 -3.32
N LYS A 66 -20.07 4.52 -3.36
CA LYS A 66 -20.47 3.72 -4.52
C LYS A 66 -20.61 4.58 -5.77
N GLU A 67 -21.24 5.75 -5.66
CA GLU A 67 -21.37 6.71 -6.77
C GLU A 67 -20.01 7.18 -7.29
N LYS A 68 -19.10 7.60 -6.37
CA LYS A 68 -17.77 8.09 -6.74
C LYS A 68 -16.88 7.01 -7.34
N ILE A 69 -16.93 5.79 -6.79
CA ILE A 69 -16.19 4.65 -7.33
C ILE A 69 -16.70 4.32 -8.74
N LYS A 70 -18.03 4.26 -8.92
CA LYS A 70 -18.63 4.00 -10.23
C LYS A 70 -18.21 5.05 -11.24
N PHE A 71 -18.28 6.33 -10.87
CA PHE A 71 -17.81 7.42 -11.74
C PHE A 71 -16.34 7.23 -12.13
N ALA A 72 -15.47 6.89 -11.19
CA ALA A 72 -14.04 6.70 -11.45
C ALA A 72 -13.77 5.50 -12.37
N VAL A 73 -14.50 4.40 -12.20
CA VAL A 73 -14.40 3.22 -13.07
C VAL A 73 -14.90 3.52 -14.49
N ASP A 74 -16.05 4.16 -14.61
CA ASP A 74 -16.70 4.41 -15.90
C ASP A 74 -15.99 5.51 -16.73
N ASN A 75 -15.42 6.52 -16.07
CA ASN A 75 -14.94 7.75 -16.74
C ASN A 75 -13.44 7.99 -16.60
N LEU A 76 -12.75 7.38 -15.64
CA LEU A 76 -11.36 7.71 -15.30
C LEU A 76 -10.41 6.50 -15.44
N HIS A 77 -10.78 5.50 -16.21
CA HIS A 77 -9.98 4.31 -16.51
C HIS A 77 -9.50 3.55 -15.25
N VAL A 78 -10.25 3.62 -14.14
CA VAL A 78 -9.90 2.86 -12.94
C VAL A 78 -10.09 1.37 -13.18
N LYS A 79 -9.03 0.60 -12.99
CA LYS A 79 -8.97 -0.86 -13.12
C LYS A 79 -8.58 -1.56 -11.83
N GLU A 80 -7.91 -0.87 -10.94
CA GLU A 80 -7.47 -1.39 -9.65
C GLU A 80 -7.94 -0.49 -8.52
N VAL A 81 -8.56 -1.08 -7.50
CA VAL A 81 -9.00 -0.40 -6.28
C VAL A 81 -8.21 -0.92 -5.10
N LEU A 82 -7.60 0.00 -4.34
CA LEU A 82 -6.88 -0.30 -3.11
C LEU A 82 -7.69 0.18 -1.90
N LEU A 83 -8.25 -0.74 -1.14
CA LEU A 83 -8.98 -0.48 0.09
C LEU A 83 -8.00 -0.16 1.22
N LEU A 84 -8.13 1.03 1.77
CA LEU A 84 -7.29 1.61 2.81
C LEU A 84 -8.15 2.18 3.94
N GLY A 85 -7.48 2.75 4.93
CA GLY A 85 -8.11 3.48 6.01
C GLY A 85 -7.07 3.93 7.02
N GLY A 86 -7.50 4.28 8.23
CA GLY A 86 -6.73 3.99 9.40
C GLY A 86 -6.47 2.47 9.42
N GLU A 87 -7.56 1.71 9.58
CA GLU A 87 -7.56 0.25 9.34
C GLU A 87 -8.88 -0.15 8.63
N PRO A 88 -8.86 -0.65 7.40
CA PRO A 88 -10.09 -0.94 6.65
C PRO A 88 -11.00 -1.95 7.34
N THR A 89 -10.44 -2.92 8.08
CA THR A 89 -11.24 -3.91 8.83
C THR A 89 -12.04 -3.29 10.00
N MET A 90 -11.76 -2.04 10.37
CA MET A 90 -12.54 -1.29 11.35
C MET A 90 -13.77 -0.59 10.74
N SER A 91 -13.84 -0.50 9.41
CA SER A 91 -15.02 0.05 8.74
C SER A 91 -16.17 -0.94 8.78
N LYS A 92 -17.35 -0.47 9.19
CA LYS A 92 -18.59 -1.26 9.14
C LYS A 92 -19.07 -1.53 7.72
N ASN A 93 -18.62 -0.73 6.76
CA ASN A 93 -19.04 -0.79 5.37
C ASN A 93 -18.09 -1.67 4.51
N LEU A 94 -17.02 -2.24 5.08
CA LEU A 94 -16.00 -2.94 4.31
C LEU A 94 -16.57 -4.06 3.43
N LEU A 95 -17.36 -4.96 4.02
CA LEU A 95 -17.94 -6.09 3.27
C LEU A 95 -18.82 -5.63 2.12
N GLU A 96 -19.69 -4.66 2.38
CA GLU A 96 -20.62 -4.15 1.36
C GLU A 96 -19.90 -3.42 0.23
N ILE A 97 -18.81 -2.70 0.55
CA ILE A 97 -17.95 -2.08 -0.48
C ILE A 97 -17.27 -3.16 -1.32
N ILE A 98 -16.70 -4.21 -0.73
CA ILE A 98 -16.07 -5.30 -1.50
C ILE A 98 -17.11 -5.96 -2.42
N GLN A 99 -18.30 -6.27 -1.91
CA GLN A 99 -19.37 -6.85 -2.72
C GLN A 99 -19.78 -5.93 -3.88
N TYR A 100 -19.89 -4.63 -3.63
CA TYR A 100 -20.16 -3.66 -4.68
C TYR A 100 -19.02 -3.61 -5.73
N LEU A 101 -17.76 -3.58 -5.30
CA LEU A 101 -16.62 -3.57 -6.21
C LEU A 101 -16.60 -4.80 -7.15
N ASN A 102 -17.04 -5.96 -6.66
CA ASN A 102 -17.16 -7.17 -7.50
C ASN A 102 -18.24 -7.07 -8.59
N THR A 103 -19.14 -6.09 -8.52
CA THR A 103 -20.11 -5.81 -9.59
C THR A 103 -19.54 -4.92 -10.69
N LEU A 104 -18.35 -4.35 -10.49
CA LEU A 104 -17.71 -3.44 -11.41
C LEU A 104 -16.64 -4.17 -12.25
N ASN A 105 -16.31 -3.61 -13.41
CA ASN A 105 -15.27 -4.15 -14.30
C ASN A 105 -13.87 -3.76 -13.81
N LEU A 106 -13.42 -4.37 -12.72
CA LEU A 106 -12.11 -4.18 -12.10
C LEU A 106 -11.21 -5.39 -12.33
N ASP A 107 -9.94 -5.12 -12.56
CA ASP A 107 -8.91 -6.16 -12.68
C ASP A 107 -8.46 -6.64 -11.29
N LYS A 108 -8.43 -5.71 -10.29
CA LYS A 108 -8.01 -6.03 -8.93
C LYS A 108 -8.77 -5.26 -7.86
N ILE A 109 -9.08 -5.97 -6.79
CA ILE A 109 -9.56 -5.42 -5.52
C ILE A 109 -8.53 -5.78 -4.47
N VAL A 110 -7.74 -4.80 -4.06
CA VAL A 110 -6.62 -4.95 -3.13
C VAL A 110 -7.00 -4.37 -1.78
N MET A 111 -6.66 -5.02 -0.68
CA MET A 111 -6.82 -4.47 0.67
C MET A 111 -5.45 -4.38 1.36
N THR A 112 -5.15 -3.25 2.01
CA THR A 112 -3.99 -3.14 2.90
C THR A 112 -4.46 -3.06 4.34
N SER A 113 -4.00 -3.98 5.18
CA SER A 113 -4.44 -4.13 6.58
C SER A 113 -3.23 -4.31 7.52
N ASN A 114 -3.41 -3.91 8.77
CA ASN A 114 -2.48 -4.28 9.84
C ASN A 114 -2.64 -5.74 10.29
N GLY A 115 -3.63 -6.46 9.80
CA GLY A 115 -3.85 -7.88 10.03
C GLY A 115 -4.47 -8.25 11.38
N ILE A 116 -4.56 -7.34 12.35
CA ILE A 116 -4.94 -7.66 13.74
C ILE A 116 -6.32 -8.31 13.81
N ARG A 117 -7.33 -7.70 13.20
CA ARG A 117 -8.68 -8.25 13.25
C ARG A 117 -8.81 -9.57 12.49
N LEU A 118 -8.05 -9.73 11.41
CA LEU A 118 -7.99 -10.98 10.65
C LEU A 118 -7.30 -12.10 11.45
N ALA A 119 -6.30 -11.78 12.27
CA ALA A 119 -5.64 -12.72 13.16
C ALA A 119 -6.55 -13.17 14.29
N GLN A 120 -7.19 -12.21 14.97
CA GLN A 120 -7.99 -12.47 16.18
C GLN A 120 -9.36 -13.11 15.93
N ASN A 121 -9.92 -12.98 14.72
CA ASN A 121 -11.26 -13.45 14.42
C ASN A 121 -11.29 -14.29 13.14
N LYS A 122 -11.34 -15.60 13.30
CA LYS A 122 -11.33 -16.56 12.19
C LYS A 122 -12.56 -16.41 11.29
N GLU A 123 -13.75 -16.28 11.87
CA GLU A 123 -14.99 -16.16 11.09
C GLU A 123 -14.96 -14.87 10.24
N TYR A 124 -14.51 -13.77 10.84
CA TYR A 124 -14.38 -12.50 10.12
C TYR A 124 -13.32 -12.60 9.01
N ARG A 125 -12.19 -13.25 9.27
CA ARG A 125 -11.14 -13.52 8.27
C ARG A 125 -11.71 -14.30 7.08
N GLU A 126 -12.39 -15.41 7.35
CA GLU A 126 -13.06 -16.23 6.32
C GLU A 126 -14.07 -15.39 5.52
N LEU A 127 -14.90 -14.61 6.19
CA LEU A 127 -15.90 -13.74 5.56
C LEU A 127 -15.27 -12.74 4.60
N ILE A 128 -14.22 -12.03 5.03
CA ILE A 128 -13.58 -11.00 4.21
C ILE A 128 -12.79 -11.62 3.06
N LEU A 129 -12.02 -12.68 3.30
CA LEU A 129 -11.20 -13.28 2.25
C LEU A 129 -12.02 -14.05 1.21
N SER A 130 -13.22 -14.51 1.57
CA SER A 130 -14.17 -15.11 0.61
C SER A 130 -15.02 -14.10 -0.14
N SER A 131 -14.96 -12.80 0.21
CA SER A 131 -15.88 -11.80 -0.35
C SER A 131 -15.50 -11.28 -1.74
N GLY A 132 -14.37 -11.72 -2.31
CA GLY A 132 -13.95 -11.37 -3.67
C GLY A 132 -12.82 -10.35 -3.75
N ILE A 133 -12.09 -10.09 -2.66
CA ILE A 133 -10.79 -9.40 -2.79
C ILE A 133 -9.81 -10.30 -3.55
N THR A 134 -8.99 -9.70 -4.40
CA THR A 134 -7.99 -10.45 -5.20
C THR A 134 -6.64 -10.48 -4.50
N ASN A 135 -6.31 -9.42 -3.76
CA ASN A 135 -5.01 -9.25 -3.13
C ASN A 135 -5.13 -8.68 -1.72
N LEU A 136 -4.32 -9.20 -0.82
CA LEU A 136 -4.20 -8.73 0.56
C LEU A 136 -2.77 -8.29 0.84
N ASN A 137 -2.58 -7.06 1.32
CA ASN A 137 -1.30 -6.58 1.83
C ASN A 137 -1.37 -6.54 3.35
N ILE A 138 -0.46 -7.25 4.03
CA ILE A 138 -0.36 -7.25 5.49
C ILE A 138 0.88 -6.46 5.92
N SER A 139 0.70 -5.52 6.84
CA SER A 139 1.80 -4.79 7.47
C SER A 139 2.41 -5.63 8.59
N PHE A 140 3.62 -6.15 8.36
CA PHE A 140 4.38 -6.92 9.35
C PHE A 140 5.81 -6.39 9.44
N MET A 141 6.14 -5.73 10.58
CA MET A 141 7.36 -4.91 10.66
C MET A 141 8.57 -5.66 11.20
N ASN A 142 8.39 -6.62 12.10
CA ASN A 142 9.52 -7.32 12.70
C ASN A 142 9.13 -8.71 13.22
N LEU A 143 10.08 -9.66 13.18
CA LEU A 143 9.93 -10.99 13.77
C LEU A 143 9.96 -10.96 15.31
N ASN A 144 10.65 -9.98 15.89
CA ASN A 144 10.72 -9.81 17.33
C ASN A 144 9.48 -9.06 17.84
N PRO A 145 8.65 -9.69 18.72
CA PRO A 145 7.41 -9.10 19.21
C PRO A 145 7.60 -7.74 19.92
N SER A 146 8.70 -7.57 20.65
CA SER A 146 8.98 -6.31 21.34
C SER A 146 9.31 -5.18 20.37
N LYS A 147 10.06 -5.45 19.29
CA LYS A 147 10.32 -4.48 18.22
C LYS A 147 9.04 -4.19 17.44
N GLN A 148 8.26 -5.22 17.11
CA GLN A 148 6.96 -5.09 16.46
C GLN A 148 6.04 -4.16 17.28
N ASN A 149 5.92 -4.40 18.59
CA ASN A 149 5.07 -3.60 19.46
C ASN A 149 5.54 -2.14 19.57
N LYS A 150 6.85 -1.91 19.77
CA LYS A 150 7.43 -0.55 19.83
C LYS A 150 7.14 0.25 18.55
N THR A 151 7.00 -0.43 17.43
CA THR A 151 6.78 0.18 16.12
C THR A 151 5.30 0.46 15.85
N THR A 152 4.44 -0.53 16.14
CA THR A 152 3.01 -0.46 15.82
C THR A 152 2.16 0.12 16.94
N ASN A 153 2.68 0.11 18.17
CA ASN A 153 1.99 0.58 19.37
C ASN A 153 0.55 0.05 19.45
N SER A 154 0.42 -1.27 19.26
CA SER A 154 -0.85 -1.98 19.18
C SER A 154 -1.10 -2.78 20.45
N LYS A 155 -2.38 -2.92 20.83
CA LYS A 155 -2.76 -3.81 21.96
C LYS A 155 -2.55 -5.29 21.63
N TYR A 156 -2.64 -5.67 20.38
CA TYR A 156 -2.34 -7.00 19.88
C TYR A 156 -1.08 -6.96 19.04
N ILE A 157 -0.17 -7.87 19.29
CA ILE A 157 1.12 -7.98 18.60
C ILE A 157 1.03 -9.15 17.62
N LEU A 158 0.98 -8.81 16.33
CA LEU A 158 0.94 -9.80 15.26
C LEU A 158 2.19 -10.69 15.29
N GLN A 159 1.99 -12.00 15.24
CA GLN A 159 3.03 -13.03 15.26
C GLN A 159 3.14 -13.73 13.91
N LEU A 160 4.21 -14.49 13.68
CA LEU A 160 4.38 -15.29 12.47
C LEU A 160 3.26 -16.33 12.30
N GLU A 161 2.78 -16.90 13.39
CA GLU A 161 1.65 -17.85 13.37
C GLU A 161 0.36 -17.18 12.84
N ASP A 162 0.12 -15.92 13.22
CA ASP A 162 -1.01 -15.15 12.68
C ASP A 162 -0.88 -14.96 11.18
N ILE A 163 0.33 -14.62 10.69
CA ILE A 163 0.63 -14.49 9.28
C ILE A 163 0.35 -15.80 8.54
N THR A 164 0.81 -16.94 9.11
CA THR A 164 0.55 -18.28 8.55
C THR A 164 -0.94 -18.53 8.43
N ASN A 165 -1.69 -18.33 9.50
CA ASN A 165 -3.15 -18.54 9.51
C ASN A 165 -3.91 -17.67 8.52
N ILE A 166 -3.45 -16.41 8.32
CA ILE A 166 -4.03 -15.51 7.33
C ILE A 166 -3.69 -16.01 5.93
N TYR A 167 -2.43 -16.41 5.69
CA TYR A 167 -1.98 -16.90 4.40
C TYR A 167 -2.70 -18.18 3.97
N ASP A 168 -2.85 -19.16 4.88
CA ASP A 168 -3.61 -20.39 4.59
C ASP A 168 -5.05 -20.08 4.15
N THR A 169 -5.65 -19.08 4.80
CA THR A 169 -6.99 -18.61 4.40
C THR A 169 -6.96 -17.91 3.03
N CYS A 170 -5.93 -17.13 2.74
CA CYS A 170 -5.72 -16.52 1.43
C CYS A 170 -5.59 -17.59 0.33
N VAL A 171 -4.77 -18.61 0.54
CA VAL A 171 -4.59 -19.73 -0.39
C VAL A 171 -5.92 -20.44 -0.64
N LYS A 172 -6.70 -20.71 0.42
CA LYS A 172 -8.04 -21.33 0.32
C LYS A 172 -8.99 -20.59 -0.62
N TYR A 173 -8.94 -19.26 -0.63
CA TYR A 173 -9.84 -18.41 -1.43
C TYR A 173 -9.17 -17.81 -2.68
N GLY A 174 -7.95 -18.21 -3.01
CA GLY A 174 -7.22 -17.71 -4.19
C GLY A 174 -6.77 -16.26 -4.09
N VAL A 175 -6.70 -15.71 -2.87
CA VAL A 175 -6.24 -14.34 -2.61
C VAL A 175 -4.72 -14.32 -2.59
N LYS A 176 -4.09 -13.40 -3.31
CA LYS A 176 -2.63 -13.20 -3.26
C LYS A 176 -2.23 -12.35 -2.06
N MET A 177 -1.31 -12.84 -1.24
CA MET A 177 -0.87 -12.13 -0.05
C MET A 177 0.54 -11.56 -0.19
N ARG A 178 0.68 -10.26 0.10
CA ARG A 178 1.97 -9.58 0.19
C ARG A 178 2.22 -9.08 1.60
N ILE A 179 3.42 -9.29 2.10
CA ILE A 179 3.88 -8.66 3.33
C ILE A 179 4.51 -7.30 2.99
N ASN A 180 4.06 -6.24 3.65
CA ASN A 180 4.66 -4.93 3.61
C ASN A 180 5.53 -4.73 4.85
N ASN A 181 6.80 -4.44 4.65
CA ASN A 181 7.77 -4.18 5.71
C ASN A 181 8.42 -2.80 5.48
N ASN A 182 8.36 -1.93 6.48
CA ASN A 182 9.07 -0.66 6.45
C ASN A 182 10.43 -0.82 7.12
N ILE A 183 11.48 -0.36 6.41
CA ILE A 183 12.84 -0.31 6.94
C ILE A 183 13.14 1.07 7.50
N PHE A 184 13.65 1.11 8.73
CA PHE A 184 14.02 2.34 9.43
C PHE A 184 15.00 2.02 10.57
N LEU A 185 15.51 3.01 11.23
CA LEU A 185 16.51 2.85 12.29
C LEU A 185 16.06 1.83 13.35
N ASN A 186 16.87 0.81 13.60
CA ASN A 186 16.62 -0.33 14.49
C ASN A 186 15.48 -1.28 14.05
N ASN A 187 15.01 -1.16 12.81
CA ASN A 187 14.02 -2.09 12.24
C ASN A 187 14.43 -2.51 10.83
N ASN A 188 14.98 -3.70 10.69
CA ASN A 188 15.47 -4.26 9.44
C ASN A 188 16.41 -3.30 8.68
N ASP A 189 17.26 -2.58 9.43
CA ASP A 189 18.18 -1.57 8.90
C ASP A 189 19.59 -2.10 8.64
N ARG A 190 19.78 -3.41 8.72
CA ARG A 190 21.00 -4.16 8.35
C ARG A 190 20.65 -5.26 7.36
N LEU A 191 21.62 -5.66 6.55
CA LEU A 191 21.45 -6.69 5.53
C LEU A 191 20.96 -8.03 6.13
N GLU A 192 21.59 -8.43 7.23
CA GLU A 192 21.28 -9.70 7.92
C GLU A 192 19.85 -9.72 8.43
N ASP A 193 19.34 -8.60 8.97
CA ASP A 193 17.97 -8.49 9.47
C ASP A 193 16.95 -8.65 8.34
N ILE A 194 17.23 -8.09 7.15
CA ILE A 194 16.34 -8.24 5.97
C ILE A 194 16.37 -9.67 5.45
N ILE A 195 17.56 -10.28 5.38
CA ILE A 195 17.70 -11.68 4.93
C ILE A 195 16.96 -12.62 5.87
N GLU A 196 17.18 -12.49 7.19
CA GLU A 196 16.48 -13.28 8.20
C GLU A 196 14.96 -13.11 8.10
N PHE A 197 14.50 -11.85 8.02
CA PHE A 197 13.07 -11.55 7.87
C PHE A 197 12.50 -12.23 6.63
N TYR A 198 13.17 -12.10 5.49
CA TYR A 198 12.71 -12.72 4.26
C TYR A 198 12.69 -14.24 4.35
N GLU A 199 13.79 -14.86 4.79
CA GLU A 199 13.92 -16.33 4.83
C GLU A 199 12.97 -17.00 5.82
N VAL A 200 12.52 -16.28 6.86
CA VAL A 200 11.52 -16.76 7.81
C VAL A 200 10.10 -16.55 7.28
N VAL A 201 9.84 -15.43 6.60
CA VAL A 201 8.47 -15.04 6.22
C VAL A 201 8.05 -15.57 4.84
N PHE A 202 9.00 -15.82 3.92
CA PHE A 202 8.65 -16.19 2.54
C PHE A 202 7.76 -17.44 2.39
N PRO A 203 7.82 -18.49 3.29
CA PRO A 203 6.91 -19.62 3.18
C PRO A 203 5.44 -19.27 3.42
N HIS A 204 5.17 -18.09 3.95
CA HIS A 204 3.86 -17.65 4.43
C HIS A 204 3.33 -16.43 3.69
N CYS A 205 3.73 -16.22 2.43
CA CYS A 205 3.22 -15.14 1.58
C CYS A 205 3.58 -15.36 0.11
N ASP A 206 2.91 -14.62 -0.79
CA ASP A 206 3.24 -14.64 -2.22
C ASP A 206 4.32 -13.61 -2.60
N SER A 207 4.55 -12.58 -1.77
CA SER A 207 5.63 -11.61 -2.00
C SER A 207 5.92 -10.78 -0.74
N ILE A 208 7.11 -10.20 -0.68
CA ILE A 208 7.51 -9.28 0.40
C ILE A 208 8.00 -7.97 -0.20
N LYS A 209 7.48 -6.85 0.29
CA LYS A 209 7.90 -5.52 -0.11
C LYS A 209 8.63 -4.82 1.05
N PHE A 210 9.86 -4.41 0.82
CA PHE A 210 10.62 -3.54 1.70
C PHE A 210 10.58 -2.10 1.21
N SER A 211 10.24 -1.17 2.10
CA SER A 211 10.17 0.27 1.80
C SER A 211 10.84 1.08 2.90
N PRO A 212 11.67 2.08 2.58
CA PRO A 212 12.09 3.06 3.57
C PRO A 212 10.92 3.94 3.98
N LEU A 213 11.03 4.63 5.13
CA LEU A 213 10.06 5.64 5.50
C LEU A 213 10.07 6.79 4.48
N LEU A 214 8.89 7.33 4.20
CA LEU A 214 8.76 8.52 3.37
C LEU A 214 9.39 9.72 4.03
N GLU A 215 9.84 10.68 3.21
CA GLU A 215 10.22 12.00 3.68
C GLU A 215 8.99 12.79 4.08
N THR A 216 9.05 13.43 5.24
CA THR A 216 7.90 14.10 5.85
C THR A 216 7.96 15.63 5.79
N ASP A 217 9.05 16.21 5.28
CA ASP A 217 9.24 17.67 5.21
C ASP A 217 8.22 18.39 4.32
N SER A 218 7.51 17.64 3.43
CA SER A 218 6.46 18.18 2.57
C SER A 218 5.06 18.06 3.14
N PHE A 219 4.89 17.52 4.35
CA PHE A 219 3.59 17.47 5.00
C PHE A 219 3.33 18.78 5.75
N SER A 220 2.13 19.33 5.55
CA SER A 220 1.71 20.59 6.18
C SER A 220 1.47 20.45 7.69
N VAL A 221 1.25 19.24 8.18
CA VAL A 221 1.01 18.95 9.59
C VAL A 221 2.27 18.37 10.20
N VAL A 222 2.89 19.11 11.12
CA VAL A 222 4.00 18.65 11.95
C VAL A 222 3.40 18.10 13.25
N ASP A 223 3.34 16.78 13.34
CA ASP A 223 2.97 16.07 14.55
C ASP A 223 4.12 15.17 15.05
N TYR A 224 3.92 14.50 16.19
CA TYR A 224 4.95 13.63 16.75
C TYR A 224 5.31 12.45 15.82
N LYS A 225 4.42 12.03 14.91
CA LYS A 225 4.66 10.93 13.97
C LYS A 225 5.54 11.37 12.82
N THR A 226 5.32 12.56 12.30
CA THR A 226 6.18 13.14 11.26
C THR A 226 7.59 13.38 11.79
N GLU A 227 7.72 13.90 13.01
CA GLU A 227 9.02 14.06 13.67
C GLU A 227 9.69 12.71 13.98
N TRP A 228 8.91 11.72 14.42
CA TRP A 228 9.43 10.37 14.64
C TRP A 228 9.92 9.75 13.32
N ALA A 229 9.16 9.86 12.25
CA ALA A 229 9.52 9.35 10.94
C ALA A 229 10.81 10.02 10.43
N LYS A 230 10.94 11.33 10.58
CA LYS A 230 12.12 12.11 10.22
C LYS A 230 13.36 11.65 10.99
N THR A 231 13.23 11.43 12.31
CA THR A 231 14.33 10.97 13.16
C THR A 231 14.75 9.53 12.88
N ASN A 232 13.82 8.67 12.51
CA ASN A 232 14.08 7.23 12.31
C ASN A 232 14.25 6.82 10.85
N ARG A 233 14.05 7.72 9.90
CA ARG A 233 14.30 7.46 8.48
C ARG A 233 15.77 7.18 8.24
N LEU A 234 16.06 6.15 7.44
CA LEU A 234 17.42 5.91 6.96
C LEU A 234 17.78 6.95 5.88
N SER A 235 19.03 7.37 5.85
CA SER A 235 19.51 8.20 4.73
C SER A 235 19.41 7.44 3.41
N ASP A 236 19.19 8.17 2.32
CA ASP A 236 19.07 7.59 0.98
C ASP A 236 20.32 6.75 0.60
N ASN A 237 21.50 7.22 1.00
CA ASN A 237 22.74 6.46 0.78
C ASN A 237 22.76 5.14 1.57
N LYS A 238 22.25 5.12 2.82
CA LYS A 238 22.16 3.87 3.59
C LYS A 238 21.15 2.91 2.96
N VAL A 239 20.01 3.39 2.51
CA VAL A 239 18.99 2.59 1.79
C VAL A 239 19.57 2.04 0.49
N TYR A 240 20.24 2.88 -0.28
CA TYR A 240 20.91 2.47 -1.52
C TYR A 240 21.90 1.32 -1.28
N LYS A 241 22.83 1.52 -0.34
CA LYS A 241 23.81 0.47 0.00
C LYS A 241 23.14 -0.82 0.46
N LEU A 242 22.13 -0.71 1.33
CA LEU A 242 21.41 -1.86 1.88
C LEU A 242 20.71 -2.67 0.77
N PHE A 243 20.00 -1.99 -0.14
CA PHE A 243 19.29 -2.64 -1.23
C PHE A 243 20.24 -3.22 -2.28
N THR A 244 21.32 -2.50 -2.60
CA THR A 244 22.36 -3.01 -3.51
C THR A 244 23.04 -4.26 -2.94
N SER A 245 23.41 -4.23 -1.65
CA SER A 245 23.99 -5.42 -0.99
C SER A 245 23.04 -6.60 -0.95
N LEU A 246 21.73 -6.35 -0.75
CA LEU A 246 20.72 -7.41 -0.80
C LEU A 246 20.58 -8.01 -2.21
N GLN A 247 20.62 -7.16 -3.24
CA GLN A 247 20.60 -7.61 -4.63
C GLN A 247 21.84 -8.44 -4.96
N GLU A 248 23.02 -7.98 -4.57
CA GLU A 248 24.29 -8.71 -4.75
C GLU A 248 24.27 -10.06 -4.04
N TYR A 249 23.82 -10.10 -2.78
CA TYR A 249 23.71 -11.34 -2.01
C TYR A 249 22.87 -12.41 -2.73
N TYR A 250 21.66 -12.05 -3.15
CA TYR A 250 20.79 -13.00 -3.83
C TYR A 250 21.20 -13.29 -5.27
N THR A 251 21.82 -12.35 -5.97
CA THR A 251 22.38 -12.58 -7.30
C THR A 251 23.49 -13.63 -7.24
N ILE A 252 24.39 -13.54 -6.27
CA ILE A 252 25.46 -14.53 -6.07
C ILE A 252 24.90 -15.87 -5.65
N LYS A 253 24.00 -15.86 -4.64
CA LYS A 253 23.45 -17.10 -4.04
C LYS A 253 22.55 -17.88 -5.00
N TYR A 254 21.74 -17.20 -5.84
CA TYR A 254 20.69 -17.82 -6.67
C TYR A 254 20.83 -17.53 -8.16
N LYS A 255 21.87 -16.83 -8.60
CA LYS A 255 22.10 -16.42 -10.00
C LYS A 255 20.90 -15.67 -10.60
N LEU A 256 20.31 -14.76 -9.82
CA LEU A 256 19.12 -14.02 -10.21
C LEU A 256 19.46 -12.81 -11.08
N SER A 257 18.52 -12.44 -11.96
CA SER A 257 18.50 -11.12 -12.58
C SER A 257 17.57 -10.20 -11.79
N VAL A 258 18.00 -8.96 -11.60
CA VAL A 258 17.19 -7.89 -11.03
C VAL A 258 16.43 -7.22 -12.16
N ILE A 259 15.13 -7.01 -11.97
CA ILE A 259 14.29 -6.27 -12.89
C ILE A 259 14.00 -4.92 -12.27
N GLU A 260 14.56 -3.87 -12.91
CA GLU A 260 14.25 -2.50 -12.55
C GLU A 260 12.93 -2.08 -13.21
N ASN A 261 12.04 -1.48 -12.41
CA ASN A 261 10.78 -0.93 -12.87
C ASN A 261 10.70 0.53 -12.47
N ASP A 262 10.68 1.44 -13.43
CA ASP A 262 10.29 2.82 -13.18
C ASP A 262 8.76 2.89 -13.11
N LEU A 263 8.25 3.16 -11.92
CA LEU A 263 6.82 3.33 -11.73
C LEU A 263 6.43 4.79 -11.87
N GLN A 264 5.22 5.01 -12.39
CA GLN A 264 4.62 6.31 -12.69
C GLN A 264 4.57 7.30 -11.51
N PHE A 265 4.76 6.81 -10.27
CA PHE A 265 4.67 7.63 -9.06
C PHE A 265 6.00 8.26 -8.63
N GLY A 266 7.04 8.19 -9.46
CA GLY A 266 8.38 8.65 -9.07
C GLY A 266 9.09 7.68 -8.11
N PHE A 267 8.61 6.44 -7.99
CA PHE A 267 9.28 5.36 -7.29
C PHE A 267 9.99 4.46 -8.29
N VAL A 268 11.21 4.07 -7.99
CA VAL A 268 11.85 2.92 -8.61
C VAL A 268 11.57 1.71 -7.73
N LYS A 269 11.10 0.65 -8.32
CA LYS A 269 10.96 -0.65 -7.65
C LYS A 269 11.85 -1.64 -8.35
N ASN A 270 12.74 -2.26 -7.59
CA ASN A 270 13.51 -3.41 -8.06
C ASN A 270 12.86 -4.67 -7.53
N THR A 271 12.68 -5.64 -8.40
CA THR A 271 12.13 -6.94 -8.03
C THR A 271 13.14 -8.03 -8.32
N MET A 272 13.37 -8.91 -7.35
CA MET A 272 14.12 -10.15 -7.50
C MET A 272 13.28 -11.31 -6.95
N ILE A 273 13.54 -12.53 -7.41
CA ILE A 273 12.74 -13.72 -7.03
C ILE A 273 13.65 -14.81 -6.45
N PRO A 274 14.22 -14.64 -5.27
CA PRO A 274 14.87 -15.73 -4.56
C PRO A 274 13.80 -16.68 -4.00
N LEU A 275 14.12 -17.96 -3.86
CA LEU A 275 13.24 -18.94 -3.22
C LEU A 275 11.79 -18.96 -3.74
N ASN A 276 11.58 -18.55 -5.00
CA ASN A 276 10.27 -18.49 -5.69
C ASN A 276 9.26 -17.47 -5.13
N VAL A 277 9.65 -16.60 -4.21
CA VAL A 277 8.82 -15.52 -3.68
C VAL A 277 9.48 -14.17 -3.96
N PRO A 278 8.81 -13.26 -4.69
CA PRO A 278 9.38 -11.96 -5.03
C PRO A 278 9.71 -11.10 -3.82
N ILE A 279 10.93 -10.54 -3.83
CA ILE A 279 11.31 -9.39 -3.00
C ILE A 279 11.12 -8.13 -3.84
N ILE A 280 10.36 -7.19 -3.31
CA ILE A 280 10.11 -5.87 -3.91
C ILE A 280 10.86 -4.83 -3.09
N LEU A 281 11.85 -4.21 -3.68
CA LEU A 281 12.59 -3.10 -3.08
C LEU A 281 12.00 -1.79 -3.58
N ASN A 282 11.40 -1.03 -2.70
CA ASN A 282 10.80 0.25 -3.04
C ASN A 282 11.80 1.39 -2.75
N TRP A 283 12.41 1.93 -3.80
CA TRP A 283 13.39 3.00 -3.71
C TRP A 283 12.67 4.35 -3.56
N ASN A 284 12.19 4.65 -2.35
CA ASN A 284 11.54 5.92 -2.03
C ASN A 284 12.58 6.97 -1.65
N PHE A 285 13.28 7.52 -2.61
CA PHE A 285 14.16 8.65 -2.39
C PHE A 285 13.39 9.97 -2.48
N GLY A 286 12.78 10.42 -1.39
CA GLY A 286 12.18 11.75 -1.28
C GLY A 286 10.98 12.04 -2.19
N ASN A 287 10.24 11.04 -2.64
CA ASN A 287 9.37 11.16 -3.81
C ASN A 287 7.90 11.51 -3.58
N PHE A 288 7.51 11.91 -2.39
CA PHE A 288 6.21 12.59 -2.23
C PHE A 288 6.15 13.86 -3.09
N THR A 289 7.27 14.60 -3.17
CA THR A 289 7.44 15.74 -4.07
C THR A 289 7.25 15.35 -5.54
N GLY A 290 7.74 14.19 -5.96
CA GLY A 290 7.55 13.68 -7.33
C GLY A 290 6.10 13.39 -7.66
N MET A 291 5.33 12.79 -6.74
CA MET A 291 3.89 12.61 -6.88
C MET A 291 3.16 13.95 -6.99
N MET A 292 3.51 14.91 -6.14
CA MET A 292 2.95 16.25 -6.16
C MET A 292 3.25 17.00 -7.46
N ASN A 293 4.46 16.86 -8.00
CA ASN A 293 4.85 17.49 -9.25
C ASN A 293 4.07 16.90 -10.44
N LYS A 294 3.90 15.59 -10.52
CA LYS A 294 3.07 14.95 -11.54
C LYS A 294 1.61 15.41 -11.47
N ALA A 295 1.05 15.53 -10.27
CA ALA A 295 -0.30 16.07 -10.09
C ALA A 295 -0.38 17.54 -10.54
N LYS A 296 0.64 18.37 -10.27
CA LYS A 296 0.74 19.75 -10.76
C LYS A 296 0.84 19.83 -12.28
N GLU A 297 1.47 18.84 -12.92
CA GLU A 297 1.52 18.71 -14.39
C GLU A 297 0.20 18.22 -15.00
N GLY A 298 -0.83 18.00 -14.19
CA GLY A 298 -2.13 17.52 -14.64
C GLY A 298 -2.17 16.04 -15.02
N LYS A 299 -1.12 15.27 -14.69
CA LYS A 299 -1.06 13.82 -14.93
C LYS A 299 -1.78 13.04 -13.85
N ILE A 300 -2.81 12.28 -14.24
CA ILE A 300 -3.61 11.44 -13.35
C ILE A 300 -3.20 9.98 -13.52
N ASN A 301 -2.54 9.43 -12.51
CA ASN A 301 -2.18 8.02 -12.42
C ASN A 301 -2.85 7.34 -11.23
N THR A 302 -3.14 8.11 -10.18
CA THR A 302 -3.89 7.65 -9.01
C THR A 302 -4.89 8.70 -8.56
N LEU A 303 -5.98 8.20 -8.02
CA LEU A 303 -7.02 8.97 -7.35
C LEU A 303 -7.14 8.51 -5.90
N LYS A 304 -7.63 9.39 -5.04
CA LYS A 304 -7.89 9.13 -3.63
C LYS A 304 -9.34 9.44 -3.31
N LEU A 305 -10.09 8.43 -2.88
CA LEU A 305 -11.42 8.65 -2.33
C LEU A 305 -11.31 8.66 -0.81
N LEU A 306 -11.52 9.83 -0.21
CA LEU A 306 -11.29 10.08 1.21
C LEU A 306 -12.56 9.88 2.04
N PRO A 307 -12.48 9.66 3.37
CA PRO A 307 -13.66 9.40 4.22
C PRO A 307 -14.65 10.57 4.29
N ASN A 308 -14.22 11.77 3.93
CA ASN A 308 -15.10 12.95 3.76
C ASN A 308 -15.87 12.94 2.43
N ASN A 309 -15.82 11.82 1.68
CA ASN A 309 -16.46 11.59 0.39
C ASN A 309 -15.87 12.39 -0.79
N GLU A 310 -14.65 12.90 -0.66
CA GLU A 310 -13.99 13.66 -1.72
C GLU A 310 -13.10 12.76 -2.58
N LEU A 311 -13.21 12.90 -3.89
CA LEU A 311 -12.30 12.31 -4.86
C LEU A 311 -11.17 13.31 -5.15
N SER A 312 -9.94 12.96 -4.78
CA SER A 312 -8.78 13.85 -4.80
C SER A 312 -7.62 13.26 -5.60
N LEU A 313 -6.74 14.13 -6.10
CA LEU A 313 -5.47 13.76 -6.73
C LEU A 313 -4.34 13.55 -5.73
N SER A 314 -4.50 13.98 -4.48
CA SER A 314 -3.46 14.00 -3.46
C SER A 314 -3.95 13.49 -2.11
N TRP A 315 -3.03 12.96 -1.32
CA TRP A 315 -3.24 12.67 0.11
C TRP A 315 -3.31 13.93 0.97
N ASN A 316 -2.73 15.04 0.52
CA ASN A 316 -2.76 16.30 1.23
C ASN A 316 -4.08 17.01 0.97
N ARG A 317 -4.93 17.09 2.00
CA ARG A 317 -6.26 17.71 1.94
C ARG A 317 -6.19 19.23 1.65
N GLU A 318 -5.13 19.91 2.08
CA GLU A 318 -4.98 21.35 1.85
C GLU A 318 -4.52 21.68 0.42
N LEU A 319 -3.79 20.76 -0.22
CA LEU A 319 -3.29 20.89 -1.58
C LEU A 319 -4.16 20.12 -2.59
N SER A 320 -5.22 19.46 -2.13
CA SER A 320 -6.09 18.69 -2.99
C SER A 320 -6.93 19.63 -3.86
N GLU A 321 -6.59 19.73 -5.12
CA GLU A 321 -7.58 20.13 -6.11
C GLU A 321 -8.63 19.00 -6.15
N TYR A 322 -9.81 19.29 -5.62
CA TYR A 322 -10.93 18.35 -5.64
C TYR A 322 -11.33 18.07 -7.07
N PHE A 323 -11.22 16.82 -7.48
CA PHE A 323 -11.53 16.41 -8.84
C PHE A 323 -13.04 16.47 -9.12
N ILE A 324 -13.86 16.28 -8.08
CA ILE A 324 -15.31 16.44 -8.11
C ILE A 324 -15.75 17.04 -6.79
N LYS A 325 -16.17 18.31 -6.82
CA LYS A 325 -16.95 18.86 -5.71
C LYS A 325 -18.36 18.28 -5.79
N THR A 326 -18.84 17.69 -4.70
CA THR A 326 -20.27 17.49 -4.51
C THR A 326 -20.91 18.85 -4.32
N ASN A 327 -21.90 19.17 -5.13
CA ASN A 327 -22.83 20.28 -4.83
C ASN A 327 -23.55 20.00 -3.53
#